data_5136e44d29a7cce8b71196475be97e25
#
_entry.id   5136e44d29a7cce8b71196475be97e25
#
_cell.length_a   1.000
_cell.length_b   1.000
_cell.length_c   1.000
_cell.angle_alpha   90.00
_cell.angle_beta   90.00
_cell.angle_gamma   90.00
#
_symmetry.space_group_name_H-M   'P 1'
#
loop_
_entity.id
_entity.type
_entity.pdbx_description
1 polymer ?
#
loop_
_entity_poly.entity_id
_entity_poly.type
_entity_poly.pdbx_seq_one_letter_code
_entity_poly.pdbx_strand_id
1 'polypeptide(L)'
;VAVVLSAQATDKSVNKATKDLFKIADTPEKMIELGEEKLIDFIKSIGLYKSKSKHIIELSKILVAEFNSTVPDNHHDLQKLPGVGRKTANVVLNVIFNKPTMPVDTHLLRVSPKIGLAEGTTPETVEKSLLQRIPQEYLKDAHHWILLHGRYVCTAKNPKCDTCIINDLCKKNLGKN
;
A
#
# COMPACT_ATOMS: atom_id res chain seq x y z
N VAL A 1 -4.59 6.84 8.40
CA VAL A 1 -3.62 7.95 8.29
C VAL A 1 -2.27 7.46 7.80
N ALA A 2 -1.55 6.58 8.50
CA ALA A 2 -0.19 6.17 8.12
C ALA A 2 -0.10 5.64 6.67
N VAL A 3 -1.07 4.83 6.22
CA VAL A 3 -1.11 4.29 4.86
C VAL A 3 -1.30 5.41 3.81
N VAL A 4 -2.12 6.42 4.10
CA VAL A 4 -2.28 7.60 3.23
C VAL A 4 -0.97 8.40 3.16
N LEU A 5 -0.29 8.58 4.28
CA LEU A 5 1.01 9.24 4.34
C LEU A 5 2.10 8.50 3.57
N SER A 6 2.02 7.16 3.47
CA SER A 6 3.03 6.33 2.79
C SER A 6 3.02 6.45 1.26
N ALA A 7 1.97 7.01 0.67
CA ALA A 7 1.93 7.26 -0.77
C ALA A 7 3.11 8.14 -1.21
N GLN A 8 3.98 7.63 -2.09
CA GLN A 8 5.19 8.31 -2.57
C GLN A 8 6.11 8.80 -1.41
N ALA A 9 6.21 8.03 -0.34
CA ALA A 9 7.09 8.32 0.79
C ALA A 9 7.78 7.04 1.26
N THR A 10 8.88 7.19 2.01
CA THR A 10 9.56 6.04 2.60
C THR A 10 8.93 5.66 3.94
N ASP A 11 8.87 4.36 4.25
CA ASP A 11 8.35 3.86 5.53
C ASP A 11 9.07 4.52 6.72
N LYS A 12 10.39 4.73 6.61
CA LYS A 12 11.20 5.40 7.63
C LYS A 12 10.72 6.82 7.93
N SER A 13 10.40 7.61 6.89
CA SER A 13 9.94 8.99 7.07
C SER A 13 8.53 9.02 7.65
N VAL A 14 7.65 8.11 7.22
CA VAL A 14 6.28 8.00 7.74
C VAL A 14 6.30 7.57 9.20
N ASN A 15 7.02 6.51 9.54
CA ASN A 15 7.12 6.03 10.92
C ASN A 15 7.68 7.09 11.87
N LYS A 16 8.68 7.87 11.42
CA LYS A 16 9.21 8.98 12.21
C LYS A 16 8.17 10.07 12.46
N ALA A 17 7.44 10.48 11.43
CA ALA A 17 6.42 11.52 11.54
C ALA A 17 5.21 11.08 12.37
N THR A 18 4.75 9.85 12.19
CA THR A 18 3.54 9.34 12.88
C THR A 18 3.80 8.96 14.33
N LYS A 19 5.04 8.66 14.72
CA LYS A 19 5.39 8.29 16.11
C LYS A 19 4.93 9.33 17.14
N ASP A 20 5.16 10.61 16.85
CA ASP A 20 4.80 11.68 17.76
C ASP A 20 3.39 12.22 17.48
N LEU A 21 2.95 12.22 16.24
CA LEU A 21 1.59 12.59 15.85
C LEU A 21 0.54 11.73 16.57
N PHE A 22 0.71 10.40 16.57
CA PHE A 22 -0.28 9.50 17.19
C PHE A 22 -0.30 9.49 18.71
N LYS A 23 0.69 10.11 19.37
CA LYS A 23 0.61 10.36 20.83
C LYS A 23 -0.43 11.43 21.19
N ILE A 24 -0.73 12.34 20.27
CA ILE A 24 -1.62 13.48 20.50
C ILE A 24 -2.92 13.39 19.70
N ALA A 25 -2.90 12.76 18.52
CA ALA A 25 -4.04 12.65 17.61
C ALA A 25 -4.16 11.21 17.09
N ASP A 26 -4.66 10.30 17.93
CA ASP A 26 -4.85 8.88 17.66
C ASP A 26 -6.27 8.53 17.20
N THR A 27 -7.21 9.49 17.25
CA THR A 27 -8.59 9.35 16.77
C THR A 27 -8.92 10.36 15.67
N PRO A 28 -9.97 10.14 14.87
CA PRO A 28 -10.41 11.10 13.86
C PRO A 28 -10.79 12.47 14.48
N GLU A 29 -11.44 12.48 15.62
CA GLU A 29 -11.83 13.70 16.33
C GLU A 29 -10.60 14.51 16.75
N LYS A 30 -9.64 13.87 17.41
CA LYS A 30 -8.39 14.52 17.82
C LYS A 30 -7.58 15.02 16.61
N MET A 31 -7.66 14.31 15.45
CA MET A 31 -7.02 14.77 14.24
C MET A 31 -7.68 16.05 13.68
N ILE A 32 -9.01 16.14 13.76
CA ILE A 32 -9.75 17.36 13.39
C ILE A 32 -9.40 18.50 14.34
N GLU A 33 -9.37 18.23 15.65
CA GLU A 33 -9.05 19.22 16.69
C GLU A 33 -7.61 19.74 16.56
N LEU A 34 -6.66 18.86 16.20
CA LEU A 34 -5.27 19.24 15.92
C LEU A 34 -5.20 20.28 14.80
N GLY A 35 -6.02 20.11 13.76
CA GLY A 35 -6.09 21.00 12.61
C GLY A 35 -4.95 20.82 11.61
N GLU A 36 -5.14 21.38 10.40
CA GLU A 36 -4.21 21.20 9.28
C GLU A 36 -2.83 21.81 9.55
N GLU A 37 -2.77 23.00 10.13
CA GLU A 37 -1.50 23.71 10.36
C GLU A 37 -0.57 22.93 11.29
N LYS A 38 -1.07 22.47 12.42
CA LYS A 38 -0.27 21.66 13.37
C LYS A 38 0.06 20.28 12.79
N LEU A 39 -0.85 19.67 12.04
CA LEU A 39 -0.59 18.41 11.33
C LEU A 39 0.59 18.55 10.37
N ILE A 40 0.67 19.66 9.63
CA ILE A 40 1.79 19.95 8.71
C ILE A 40 3.13 19.94 9.45
N ASP A 41 3.20 20.45 10.66
CA ASP A 41 4.46 20.46 11.44
C ASP A 41 5.02 19.05 11.67
N PHE A 42 4.15 18.06 11.88
CA PHE A 42 4.57 16.66 12.03
C PHE A 42 4.98 16.01 10.70
N ILE A 43 4.28 16.32 9.60
CA ILE A 43 4.44 15.61 8.33
C ILE A 43 5.24 16.36 7.26
N LYS A 44 5.76 17.56 7.53
CA LYS A 44 6.51 18.40 6.56
C LYS A 44 7.75 17.75 5.96
N SER A 45 8.28 16.72 6.62
CA SER A 45 9.37 15.89 6.08
C SER A 45 8.92 14.84 5.06
N ILE A 46 7.62 14.67 4.86
CA ILE A 46 7.02 13.71 3.92
C ILE A 46 6.68 14.45 2.62
N GLY A 47 7.00 13.84 1.48
CA GLY A 47 6.64 14.40 0.18
C GLY A 47 5.13 14.64 0.05
N LEU A 48 4.74 15.72 -0.64
CA LEU A 48 3.35 16.13 -0.85
C LEU A 48 2.57 16.43 0.46
N TYR A 49 3.26 16.82 1.51
CA TYR A 49 2.67 17.01 2.84
C TYR A 49 1.47 17.96 2.86
N LYS A 50 1.46 19.03 2.06
CA LYS A 50 0.33 19.98 1.97
C LYS A 50 -0.95 19.34 1.44
N SER A 51 -0.86 18.51 0.41
CA SER A 51 -2.01 17.77 -0.11
C SER A 51 -2.43 16.67 0.86
N LYS A 52 -1.46 15.98 1.47
CA LYS A 52 -1.72 14.92 2.44
C LYS A 52 -2.36 15.44 3.71
N SER A 53 -1.96 16.62 4.21
CA SER A 53 -2.60 17.23 5.40
C SER A 53 -4.08 17.50 5.15
N LYS A 54 -4.42 18.10 4.01
CA LYS A 54 -5.83 18.31 3.62
C LYS A 54 -6.60 17.00 3.57
N HIS A 55 -6.08 16.00 2.86
CA HIS A 55 -6.73 14.69 2.78
C HIS A 55 -6.95 14.05 4.16
N ILE A 56 -5.98 14.15 5.08
CA ILE A 56 -6.10 13.57 6.42
C ILE A 56 -7.18 14.29 7.23
N ILE A 57 -7.25 15.61 7.20
CA ILE A 57 -8.30 16.33 7.90
C ILE A 57 -9.68 16.03 7.29
N GLU A 58 -9.79 16.02 5.97
CA GLU A 58 -11.05 15.71 5.28
C GLU A 58 -11.51 14.28 5.51
N LEU A 59 -10.62 13.28 5.39
CA LEU A 59 -10.98 11.89 5.67
C LEU A 59 -11.40 11.71 7.15
N SER A 60 -10.78 12.43 8.08
CA SER A 60 -11.16 12.37 9.49
C SER A 60 -12.56 12.92 9.72
N LYS A 61 -12.92 14.04 9.05
CA LYS A 61 -14.29 14.59 9.09
C LYS A 61 -15.32 13.61 8.55
N ILE A 62 -15.02 12.95 7.42
CA ILE A 62 -15.91 11.94 6.84
C ILE A 62 -16.06 10.74 7.77
N LEU A 63 -14.96 10.26 8.37
CA LEU A 63 -15.02 9.15 9.34
C LEU A 63 -15.93 9.48 10.53
N VAL A 64 -15.85 10.68 11.06
CA VAL A 64 -16.73 11.12 12.16
C VAL A 64 -18.18 11.24 11.70
N ALA A 65 -18.41 11.89 10.57
CA ALA A 65 -19.76 12.21 10.10
C ALA A 65 -20.54 10.99 9.57
N GLU A 66 -19.87 10.08 8.85
CA GLU A 66 -20.52 9.01 8.09
C GLU A 66 -20.24 7.60 8.63
N PHE A 67 -19.17 7.43 9.40
CA PHE A 67 -18.68 6.10 9.81
C PHE A 67 -18.49 5.95 11.33
N ASN A 68 -19.10 6.80 12.15
CA ASN A 68 -18.99 6.75 13.62
C ASN A 68 -17.53 6.63 14.10
N SER A 69 -16.64 7.42 13.51
CA SER A 69 -15.19 7.41 13.78
C SER A 69 -14.47 6.09 13.54
N THR A 70 -15.10 5.17 12.84
CA THR A 70 -14.56 3.84 12.53
C THR A 70 -14.09 3.77 11.09
N VAL A 71 -12.95 3.14 10.85
CA VAL A 71 -12.46 2.91 9.49
C VAL A 71 -13.34 1.84 8.81
N PRO A 72 -13.95 2.13 7.64
CA PRO A 72 -14.78 1.15 6.95
C PRO A 72 -13.95 -0.04 6.45
N ASP A 73 -14.59 -1.22 6.43
CA ASP A 73 -13.95 -2.49 6.11
C ASP A 73 -14.28 -3.01 4.71
N ASN A 74 -14.67 -2.13 3.81
CA ASN A 74 -14.96 -2.47 2.42
C ASN A 74 -14.38 -1.46 1.43
N HIS A 75 -14.17 -1.92 0.20
CA HIS A 75 -13.54 -1.13 -0.87
C HIS A 75 -14.29 0.13 -1.22
N HIS A 76 -15.61 0.03 -1.30
CA HIS A 76 -16.46 1.14 -1.75
C HIS A 76 -16.34 2.34 -0.81
N ASP A 77 -16.49 2.10 0.48
CA ASP A 77 -16.46 3.17 1.48
C ASP A 77 -15.03 3.68 1.76
N LEU A 78 -14.03 2.80 1.74
CA LEU A 78 -12.64 3.23 1.84
C LEU A 78 -12.24 4.20 0.71
N GLN A 79 -12.71 3.97 -0.50
CA GLN A 79 -12.38 4.83 -1.65
C GLN A 79 -13.14 6.15 -1.68
N LYS A 80 -14.17 6.34 -0.83
CA LYS A 80 -14.80 7.66 -0.61
C LYS A 80 -13.89 8.59 0.19
N LEU A 81 -12.95 8.03 0.95
CA LEU A 81 -12.06 8.81 1.80
C LEU A 81 -10.98 9.51 0.96
N PRO A 82 -10.77 10.83 1.12
CA PRO A 82 -9.74 11.57 0.41
C PRO A 82 -8.34 10.97 0.60
N GLY A 83 -7.61 10.82 -0.49
CA GLY A 83 -6.27 10.20 -0.48
C GLY A 83 -6.25 8.67 -0.42
N VAL A 84 -7.42 8.02 -0.45
CA VAL A 84 -7.55 6.56 -0.47
C VAL A 84 -7.93 6.07 -1.87
N GLY A 85 -6.93 5.70 -2.65
CA GLY A 85 -7.12 5.00 -3.93
C GLY A 85 -7.24 3.48 -3.75
N ARG A 86 -7.44 2.76 -4.86
CA ARG A 86 -7.57 1.28 -4.86
C ARG A 86 -6.45 0.57 -4.10
N LYS A 87 -5.19 0.94 -4.38
CA LYS A 87 -4.04 0.33 -3.68
C LYS A 87 -4.09 0.56 -2.17
N THR A 88 -4.37 1.80 -1.74
CA THR A 88 -4.47 2.15 -0.31
C THR A 88 -5.60 1.37 0.37
N ALA A 89 -6.76 1.28 -0.28
CA ALA A 89 -7.87 0.48 0.22
C ALA A 89 -7.48 -1.00 0.35
N ASN A 90 -6.82 -1.59 -0.66
CA ASN A 90 -6.31 -2.97 -0.60
C ASN A 90 -5.35 -3.19 0.57
N VAL A 91 -4.43 -2.25 0.81
CA VAL A 91 -3.49 -2.35 1.95
C VAL A 91 -4.25 -2.33 3.28
N VAL A 92 -5.19 -1.41 3.46
CA VAL A 92 -5.99 -1.33 4.69
C VAL A 92 -6.80 -2.61 4.90
N LEU A 93 -7.49 -3.09 3.87
CA LEU A 93 -8.28 -4.32 3.95
C LEU A 93 -7.44 -5.55 4.27
N ASN A 94 -6.26 -5.66 3.66
CA ASN A 94 -5.35 -6.78 3.89
C ASN A 94 -4.74 -6.74 5.30
N VAL A 95 -4.11 -5.62 5.66
CA VAL A 95 -3.30 -5.53 6.88
C VAL A 95 -4.14 -5.37 8.15
N ILE A 96 -5.20 -4.56 8.08
CA ILE A 96 -6.02 -4.23 9.26
C ILE A 96 -7.18 -5.20 9.41
N PHE A 97 -7.86 -5.53 8.31
CA PHE A 97 -9.07 -6.35 8.35
C PHE A 97 -8.83 -7.82 7.94
N ASN A 98 -7.58 -8.21 7.66
CA ASN A 98 -7.21 -9.57 7.21
C ASN A 98 -8.04 -10.07 6.00
N LYS A 99 -8.51 -9.15 5.15
CA LYS A 99 -9.25 -9.52 3.94
C LYS A 99 -8.28 -9.94 2.83
N PRO A 100 -8.63 -10.93 2.00
CA PRO A 100 -7.76 -11.45 0.94
C PRO A 100 -7.72 -10.48 -0.25
N THR A 101 -6.98 -9.38 -0.11
CA THR A 101 -6.76 -8.39 -1.16
C THR A 101 -5.30 -8.39 -1.61
N MET A 102 -5.05 -7.91 -2.84
CA MET A 102 -3.71 -7.84 -3.41
C MET A 102 -3.36 -6.40 -3.80
N PRO A 103 -2.67 -5.66 -2.94
CA PRO A 103 -2.26 -4.29 -3.24
C PRO A 103 -1.13 -4.29 -4.29
N VAL A 104 -1.46 -4.06 -5.56
CA VAL A 104 -0.45 -4.03 -6.63
C VAL A 104 0.27 -2.68 -6.64
N ASP A 105 1.55 -2.71 -6.31
CA ASP A 105 2.47 -1.58 -6.45
C ASP A 105 3.36 -1.71 -7.70
N THR A 106 4.31 -0.80 -7.88
CA THR A 106 5.24 -0.81 -9.01
C THR A 106 6.14 -2.05 -9.03
N HIS A 107 6.44 -2.65 -7.86
CA HIS A 107 7.20 -3.91 -7.80
C HIS A 107 6.35 -5.08 -8.25
N LEU A 108 5.14 -5.23 -7.72
CA LEU A 108 4.23 -6.29 -8.13
C LEU A 108 3.87 -6.18 -9.62
N LEU A 109 3.54 -4.98 -10.10
CA LEU A 109 3.22 -4.72 -11.50
C LEU A 109 4.36 -5.17 -12.44
N ARG A 110 5.60 -4.96 -12.04
CA ARG A 110 6.77 -5.33 -12.84
C ARG A 110 7.17 -6.79 -12.68
N VAL A 111 7.17 -7.30 -11.45
CA VAL A 111 7.74 -8.61 -11.14
C VAL A 111 6.78 -9.74 -11.48
N SER A 112 5.51 -9.64 -11.12
CA SER A 112 4.55 -10.73 -11.25
C SER A 112 4.39 -11.23 -12.70
N PRO A 113 4.23 -10.36 -13.71
CA PRO A 113 4.21 -10.79 -15.11
C PRO A 113 5.55 -11.31 -15.58
N LYS A 114 6.66 -10.69 -15.12
CA LYS A 114 8.02 -11.06 -15.54
C LYS A 114 8.40 -12.48 -15.13
N ILE A 115 8.02 -12.90 -13.91
CA ILE A 115 8.29 -14.25 -13.41
C ILE A 115 7.24 -15.27 -13.86
N GLY A 116 6.14 -14.84 -14.47
CA GLY A 116 5.04 -15.69 -14.92
C GLY A 116 3.96 -15.97 -13.87
N LEU A 117 4.00 -15.26 -12.73
CA LEU A 117 3.03 -15.43 -11.66
C LEU A 117 1.67 -14.76 -11.96
N ALA A 118 1.67 -13.73 -12.80
CA ALA A 118 0.45 -13.05 -13.24
C ALA A 118 0.51 -12.69 -14.72
N GLU A 119 -0.64 -12.33 -15.26
CA GLU A 119 -0.80 -11.71 -16.56
C GLU A 119 -1.37 -10.30 -16.41
N GLY A 120 -1.08 -9.42 -17.37
CA GLY A 120 -1.57 -8.05 -17.38
C GLY A 120 -0.47 -7.00 -17.40
N THR A 121 -0.87 -5.78 -17.76
CA THR A 121 0.00 -4.60 -17.89
C THR A 121 -0.47 -3.43 -17.02
N THR A 122 -1.64 -3.53 -16.42
CA THR A 122 -2.18 -2.53 -15.48
C THR A 122 -2.26 -3.10 -14.06
N PRO A 123 -2.25 -2.27 -13.02
CA PRO A 123 -2.40 -2.74 -11.65
C PRO A 123 -3.65 -3.61 -11.44
N GLU A 124 -4.77 -3.24 -12.05
CA GLU A 124 -6.04 -3.95 -11.92
C GLU A 124 -6.02 -5.34 -12.57
N THR A 125 -5.42 -5.45 -13.76
CA THR A 125 -5.32 -6.73 -14.46
C THR A 125 -4.35 -7.68 -13.75
N VAL A 126 -3.23 -7.17 -13.25
CA VAL A 126 -2.27 -7.94 -12.45
C VAL A 126 -2.89 -8.34 -11.11
N GLU A 127 -3.61 -7.45 -10.43
CA GLU A 127 -4.35 -7.77 -9.20
C GLU A 127 -5.31 -8.94 -9.42
N LYS A 128 -6.17 -8.84 -10.45
CA LYS A 128 -7.13 -9.89 -10.80
C LYS A 128 -6.44 -11.23 -11.08
N SER A 129 -5.35 -11.21 -11.84
CA SER A 129 -4.59 -12.42 -12.17
C SER A 129 -3.94 -13.04 -10.93
N LEU A 130 -3.37 -12.23 -10.03
CA LEU A 130 -2.77 -12.71 -8.78
C LEU A 130 -3.82 -13.32 -7.84
N LEU A 131 -4.98 -12.68 -7.70
CA LEU A 131 -6.07 -13.19 -6.87
C LEU A 131 -6.62 -14.54 -7.36
N GLN A 132 -6.55 -14.80 -8.66
CA GLN A 132 -6.98 -16.08 -9.25
C GLN A 132 -5.93 -17.20 -9.09
N ARG A 133 -4.64 -16.85 -9.05
CA ARG A 133 -3.53 -17.82 -9.07
C ARG A 133 -2.97 -18.13 -7.70
N ILE A 134 -3.00 -17.17 -6.77
CA ILE A 134 -2.46 -17.36 -5.43
C ILE A 134 -3.55 -17.96 -4.55
N PRO A 135 -3.29 -19.11 -3.89
CA PRO A 135 -4.21 -19.68 -2.92
C PRO A 135 -4.53 -18.69 -1.80
N GLN A 136 -5.78 -18.70 -1.33
CA GLN A 136 -6.30 -17.72 -0.37
C GLN A 136 -5.46 -17.62 0.91
N GLU A 137 -4.93 -18.73 1.37
CA GLU A 137 -4.07 -18.83 2.57
C GLU A 137 -2.78 -18.01 2.48
N TYR A 138 -2.27 -17.78 1.25
CA TYR A 138 -1.04 -17.00 1.03
C TYR A 138 -1.31 -15.52 0.69
N LEU A 139 -2.53 -15.13 0.37
CA LEU A 139 -2.84 -13.77 -0.09
C LEU A 139 -2.46 -12.70 0.92
N LYS A 140 -2.53 -13.01 2.21
CA LYS A 140 -2.16 -12.08 3.27
C LYS A 140 -0.69 -11.62 3.16
N ASP A 141 0.20 -12.54 2.88
CA ASP A 141 1.65 -12.30 2.90
C ASP A 141 2.26 -12.16 1.49
N ALA A 142 1.59 -12.70 0.47
CA ALA A 142 2.09 -12.75 -0.90
C ALA A 142 2.46 -11.37 -1.46
N HIS A 143 1.66 -10.34 -1.16
CA HIS A 143 2.00 -8.96 -1.51
C HIS A 143 3.40 -8.59 -1.01
N HIS A 144 3.67 -8.87 0.25
CA HIS A 144 4.93 -8.50 0.91
C HIS A 144 6.10 -9.28 0.33
N TRP A 145 5.93 -10.59 0.11
CA TRP A 145 6.96 -11.44 -0.49
C TRP A 145 7.34 -10.98 -1.90
N ILE A 146 6.36 -10.69 -2.76
CA ILE A 146 6.62 -10.23 -4.13
C ILE A 146 7.26 -8.83 -4.11
N LEU A 147 6.81 -7.93 -3.23
CA LEU A 147 7.38 -6.60 -3.07
C LEU A 147 8.86 -6.69 -2.67
N LEU A 148 9.18 -7.47 -1.63
CA LEU A 148 10.56 -7.65 -1.16
C LEU A 148 11.44 -8.32 -2.22
N HIS A 149 10.92 -9.33 -2.92
CA HIS A 149 11.61 -9.95 -4.04
C HIS A 149 11.91 -8.92 -5.13
N GLY A 150 10.95 -8.06 -5.48
CA GLY A 150 11.12 -6.99 -6.45
C GLY A 150 12.10 -5.90 -6.00
N ARG A 151 12.20 -5.64 -4.72
CA ARG A 151 13.07 -4.62 -4.14
C ARG A 151 14.52 -5.08 -4.04
N TYR A 152 14.76 -6.32 -3.67
CA TYR A 152 16.10 -6.81 -3.29
C TYR A 152 16.72 -7.83 -4.24
N VAL A 153 15.93 -8.61 -4.97
CA VAL A 153 16.37 -9.67 -5.87
C VAL A 153 16.08 -9.33 -7.32
N CYS A 154 14.80 -9.29 -7.70
CA CYS A 154 14.36 -9.00 -9.06
C CYS A 154 14.27 -7.49 -9.30
N THR A 155 15.39 -6.77 -9.17
CA THR A 155 15.45 -5.32 -9.34
C THR A 155 15.21 -4.88 -10.79
N ALA A 156 14.85 -3.60 -11.00
CA ALA A 156 14.51 -3.09 -12.33
C ALA A 156 15.72 -3.07 -13.29
N LYS A 157 16.87 -2.63 -12.79
CA LYS A 157 18.08 -2.45 -13.62
C LYS A 157 18.97 -3.71 -13.64
N ASN A 158 19.35 -4.22 -12.47
CA ASN A 158 20.31 -5.32 -12.33
C ASN A 158 19.70 -6.45 -11.48
N PRO A 159 18.79 -7.28 -12.02
CA PRO A 159 18.21 -8.39 -11.28
C PRO A 159 19.27 -9.46 -10.98
N LYS A 160 19.27 -9.97 -9.77
CA LYS A 160 20.19 -11.00 -9.28
C LYS A 160 19.71 -12.40 -9.67
N CYS A 161 19.65 -12.69 -10.98
CA CYS A 161 19.06 -13.94 -11.48
C CYS A 161 19.85 -15.18 -11.03
N ASP A 162 21.19 -15.11 -11.01
CA ASP A 162 22.08 -16.26 -10.71
C ASP A 162 21.91 -16.76 -9.27
N THR A 163 21.52 -15.88 -8.34
CA THR A 163 21.27 -16.24 -6.94
C THR A 163 19.79 -16.26 -6.57
N CYS A 164 18.90 -16.15 -7.57
CA CYS A 164 17.46 -16.09 -7.35
C CYS A 164 16.90 -17.49 -7.05
N ILE A 165 16.25 -17.63 -5.89
CA ILE A 165 15.69 -18.91 -5.43
C ILE A 165 14.55 -19.46 -6.31
N ILE A 166 13.95 -18.62 -7.17
CA ILE A 166 12.91 -19.02 -8.12
C ILE A 166 13.40 -18.99 -9.58
N ASN A 167 14.72 -19.03 -9.78
CA ASN A 167 15.32 -18.94 -11.13
C ASN A 167 14.79 -20.01 -12.07
N ASP A 168 14.68 -21.24 -11.59
CA ASP A 168 14.24 -22.42 -12.37
C ASP A 168 12.76 -22.34 -12.78
N LEU A 169 11.94 -21.61 -11.99
CA LEU A 169 10.50 -21.41 -12.23
C LEU A 169 10.18 -20.12 -12.99
N CYS A 170 11.19 -19.28 -13.18
CA CYS A 170 10.99 -17.94 -13.75
C CYS A 170 10.74 -18.01 -15.26
N LYS A 171 9.56 -17.54 -15.71
CA LYS A 171 9.19 -17.49 -17.14
C LYS A 171 10.26 -16.84 -18.02
N LYS A 172 10.96 -15.82 -17.52
CA LYS A 172 12.05 -15.17 -18.25
C LYS A 172 13.20 -16.13 -18.59
N ASN A 173 13.40 -17.17 -17.82
CA ASN A 173 14.51 -18.11 -17.97
C ASN A 173 14.08 -19.45 -18.57
N LEU A 174 12.79 -19.80 -18.52
CA LEU A 174 12.24 -21.04 -19.12
C LEU A 174 12.39 -21.15 -20.65
N GLY A 175 12.82 -20.10 -21.34
CA GLY A 175 13.06 -20.08 -22.79
C GLY A 175 14.54 -19.98 -23.18
N LYS A 176 15.47 -20.21 -22.23
CA LYS A 176 16.91 -20.05 -22.46
C LYS A 176 17.69 -21.37 -22.49
N ASN A 177 17.00 -22.52 -22.50
CA ASN A 177 17.60 -23.85 -22.70
C ASN A 177 17.48 -24.27 -24.16
#